data_cab4a83d9a9c4bbab656d81bab22f4b3
#
_entry.id   cab4a83d9a9c4bbab656d81bab22f4b3
#
_cell.length_a   1.000
_cell.length_b   1.000
_cell.length_c   1.000
_cell.angle_alpha   90.00
_cell.angle_beta   90.00
_cell.angle_gamma   90.00
#
_symmetry.space_group_name_H-M   'P 1'
#
loop_
_entity.id
_entity.type
_entity.pdbx_description
1 polymer ?
#
loop_
_entity_poly.entity_id
_entity_poly.type
_entity_poly.pdbx_seq_one_letter_code
_entity_poly.pdbx_strand_id
1 'polypeptide(L)'
;MKGISGSLKLLLALMGCCFISGIQPAGAVDVNIKITGEIYVPPCKINGNDAEIQVAFDGMSLYDVDGYKNAKTKTVTVSCDYYQGTPYIRMDGTVLSGAGDNVLETVGANPSTLGIALYQGGDVNAAFPLRIGAGEQGKYGYKITRGLTGQNTASGLFTFTAVPRKYGAGTLNAGTFSATATMSISYL
;
A
#
# COMPACT_ATOMS: atom_id res chain seq x y z
N MET A 1 -108.35 8.32 24.54
CA MET A 1 -108.74 7.45 23.43
C MET A 1 -107.76 7.71 22.30
N LYS A 2 -107.06 6.67 21.77
CA LYS A 2 -106.35 6.61 20.51
C LYS A 2 -105.19 7.65 20.32
N GLY A 3 -103.96 7.48 20.43
CA GLY A 3 -103.16 6.45 19.78
C GLY A 3 -102.38 7.13 18.68
N ILE A 4 -101.21 7.79 18.98
CA ILE A 4 -100.19 8.17 18.04
C ILE A 4 -98.85 7.58 18.50
N SER A 5 -98.75 6.33 18.18
CA SER A 5 -97.51 5.60 18.30
C SER A 5 -97.09 5.30 16.86
N GLY A 6 -96.03 5.83 16.35
CA GLY A 6 -95.52 5.38 15.09
C GLY A 6 -94.41 6.13 14.43
N SER A 7 -94.07 7.35 14.86
CA SER A 7 -93.11 8.18 14.10
C SER A 7 -91.81 8.44 14.82
N LEU A 8 -91.59 7.93 16.00
CA LEU A 8 -90.34 8.22 16.80
C LEU A 8 -89.33 7.12 16.73
N LYS A 9 -89.60 5.97 16.09
CA LYS A 9 -88.65 4.88 16.01
C LYS A 9 -87.83 4.82 14.69
N LEU A 10 -88.15 5.69 13.73
CA LEU A 10 -87.43 5.66 12.46
C LEU A 10 -86.32 6.73 12.34
N LEU A 11 -86.26 7.65 13.27
CA LEU A 11 -85.21 8.74 13.26
C LEU A 11 -83.98 8.43 14.06
N LEU A 12 -83.94 7.31 14.83
CA LEU A 12 -82.71 6.93 15.62
C LEU A 12 -81.83 5.90 14.89
N ALA A 13 -82.21 5.46 13.68
CA ALA A 13 -81.43 4.44 12.94
C ALA A 13 -80.52 5.03 11.86
N LEU A 14 -80.50 6.36 11.63
CA LEU A 14 -79.68 6.99 10.59
C LEU A 14 -78.51 7.82 11.08
N MET A 15 -78.18 7.80 12.39
CA MET A 15 -77.09 8.62 12.95
C MET A 15 -75.92 7.82 13.52
N GLY A 16 -75.82 6.51 13.15
CA GLY A 16 -74.81 5.60 13.65
C GLY A 16 -73.74 5.18 12.64
N CYS A 17 -73.65 5.81 11.50
CA CYS A 17 -72.78 5.31 10.42
C CYS A 17 -71.85 6.41 9.82
N CYS A 18 -71.00 7.07 10.63
CA CYS A 18 -69.88 7.82 10.13
C CYS A 18 -68.95 8.20 11.27
N PHE A 19 -68.00 7.35 11.59
CA PHE A 19 -66.66 7.71 12.13
C PHE A 19 -65.90 6.41 12.37
N ILE A 20 -65.73 5.58 11.33
CA ILE A 20 -64.56 4.73 11.24
C ILE A 20 -63.51 5.58 10.57
N SER A 21 -62.92 6.51 11.32
CA SER A 21 -61.65 7.14 10.96
C SER A 21 -60.63 6.02 10.88
N GLY A 22 -60.22 5.64 9.68
CA GLY A 22 -59.16 4.67 9.48
C GLY A 22 -57.89 5.13 10.24
N ILE A 23 -57.63 4.45 11.32
CA ILE A 23 -56.31 4.56 11.97
C ILE A 23 -55.33 3.92 10.99
N GLN A 24 -54.69 4.73 10.15
CA GLN A 24 -53.59 4.26 9.35
C GLN A 24 -52.43 3.96 10.35
N PRO A 25 -51.95 2.74 10.38
CA PRO A 25 -50.74 2.44 11.16
C PRO A 25 -49.63 3.33 10.60
N ALA A 26 -49.07 4.19 11.43
CA ALA A 26 -47.84 4.89 11.11
C ALA A 26 -46.78 3.82 10.94
N GLY A 27 -46.50 3.41 9.73
CA GLY A 27 -45.41 2.53 9.39
C GLY A 27 -44.10 3.25 9.77
N ALA A 28 -43.43 2.75 10.79
CA ALA A 28 -42.05 3.16 11.04
C ALA A 28 -41.21 2.79 9.81
N VAL A 29 -40.66 3.77 9.13
CA VAL A 29 -39.71 3.53 8.03
C VAL A 29 -38.35 3.38 8.66
N ASP A 30 -37.88 2.13 8.77
CA ASP A 30 -36.52 1.85 9.21
C ASP A 30 -35.54 2.23 8.09
N VAL A 31 -34.64 3.15 8.39
CA VAL A 31 -33.57 3.56 7.48
C VAL A 31 -32.29 2.87 7.90
N ASN A 32 -31.73 2.07 7.01
CA ASN A 32 -30.43 1.44 7.24
C ASN A 32 -29.30 2.46 7.17
N ILE A 33 -28.55 2.61 8.25
CA ILE A 33 -27.33 3.42 8.31
C ILE A 33 -26.15 2.46 8.17
N LYS A 34 -25.34 2.59 7.11
CA LYS A 34 -24.10 1.85 6.92
C LYS A 34 -22.94 2.76 7.27
N ILE A 35 -22.20 2.39 8.32
CA ILE A 35 -20.97 3.10 8.74
C ILE A 35 -19.79 2.20 8.38
N THR A 36 -18.82 2.72 7.62
CA THR A 36 -17.60 2.02 7.23
C THR A 36 -16.41 2.91 7.51
N GLY A 37 -15.30 2.30 7.90
CA GLY A 37 -14.04 2.98 8.16
C GLY A 37 -12.87 2.01 8.04
N GLU A 38 -11.67 2.52 7.88
CA GLU A 38 -10.42 1.76 7.92
C GLU A 38 -9.50 2.37 8.96
N ILE A 39 -8.89 1.51 9.78
CA ILE A 39 -7.80 1.88 10.69
C ILE A 39 -6.53 1.33 10.07
N TYR A 40 -5.55 2.19 9.85
CA TYR A 40 -4.29 1.80 9.25
C TYR A 40 -3.10 2.25 10.12
N VAL A 41 -1.99 1.53 9.98
CA VAL A 41 -0.71 1.93 10.57
C VAL A 41 -0.05 2.91 9.59
N PRO A 42 0.27 4.15 10.01
CA PRO A 42 0.95 5.10 9.15
C PRO A 42 2.36 4.59 8.81
N PRO A 43 2.85 4.82 7.58
CA PRO A 43 4.22 4.52 7.22
C PRO A 43 5.19 5.44 7.97
N CYS A 44 6.41 4.95 8.15
CA CYS A 44 7.51 5.74 8.69
C CYS A 44 7.96 6.80 7.67
N LYS A 45 8.47 7.92 8.16
CA LYS A 45 9.17 8.91 7.35
C LYS A 45 10.59 8.43 7.06
N ILE A 46 11.02 8.52 5.82
CA ILE A 46 12.31 8.04 5.35
C ILE A 46 13.12 9.23 4.84
N ASN A 47 14.45 9.19 5.06
CA ASN A 47 15.40 10.20 4.61
C ASN A 47 14.99 11.63 5.04
N GLY A 48 14.74 11.78 6.34
CA GLY A 48 14.25 13.01 6.93
C GLY A 48 12.73 13.18 6.74
N ASN A 49 12.30 13.96 5.80
CA ASN A 49 10.88 14.20 5.50
C ASN A 49 10.50 13.67 4.12
N ASP A 50 10.83 12.40 3.87
CA ASP A 50 10.61 11.70 2.58
C ASP A 50 11.34 12.36 1.40
N ALA A 51 12.54 12.91 1.67
CA ALA A 51 13.37 13.47 0.63
C ALA A 51 13.88 12.38 -0.33
N GLU A 52 14.05 12.73 -1.59
CA GLU A 52 14.55 11.82 -2.63
C GLU A 52 15.89 11.18 -2.23
N ILE A 53 15.99 9.87 -2.44
CA ILE A 53 17.20 9.09 -2.22
C ILE A 53 17.88 8.88 -3.58
N GLN A 54 18.99 9.57 -3.80
CA GLN A 54 19.76 9.40 -5.03
C GLN A 54 20.86 8.36 -4.87
N VAL A 55 20.90 7.39 -5.80
CA VAL A 55 21.97 6.41 -5.95
C VAL A 55 22.67 6.66 -7.27
N ALA A 56 23.74 7.45 -7.25
CA ALA A 56 24.49 7.76 -8.45
C ALA A 56 25.52 6.65 -8.74
N PHE A 57 25.45 6.10 -9.92
CA PHE A 57 26.49 5.25 -10.50
C PHE A 57 27.33 6.14 -11.42
N ASP A 58 28.60 6.28 -11.10
CA ASP A 58 29.55 6.99 -11.94
C ASP A 58 29.76 6.25 -13.26
N GLY A 59 30.53 6.82 -14.19
CA GLY A 59 30.89 6.13 -15.43
C GLY A 59 31.52 4.76 -15.13
N MET A 60 30.98 3.70 -15.71
CA MET A 60 31.47 2.34 -15.53
C MET A 60 31.74 1.67 -16.88
N SER A 61 32.69 0.75 -16.89
CA SER A 61 32.95 -0.07 -18.07
C SER A 61 31.83 -1.10 -18.28
N LEU A 62 31.50 -1.39 -19.52
CA LEU A 62 30.58 -2.50 -19.87
C LEU A 62 30.98 -3.84 -19.27
N TYR A 63 32.30 -4.05 -19.04
CA TYR A 63 32.85 -5.27 -18.43
C TYR A 63 32.68 -5.34 -16.90
N ASP A 64 32.34 -4.22 -16.27
CA ASP A 64 32.19 -4.10 -14.81
C ASP A 64 30.73 -4.15 -14.34
N VAL A 65 29.79 -4.49 -15.25
CA VAL A 65 28.36 -4.68 -14.95
C VAL A 65 28.10 -6.15 -14.61
N ASP A 66 28.77 -6.64 -13.59
CA ASP A 66 28.80 -8.05 -13.18
C ASP A 66 27.87 -8.37 -12.00
N GLY A 67 27.25 -7.35 -11.39
CA GLY A 67 26.39 -7.51 -10.22
C GLY A 67 27.14 -7.49 -8.88
N TYR A 68 28.41 -7.18 -8.87
CA TYR A 68 29.25 -7.04 -7.68
C TYR A 68 30.04 -5.74 -7.69
N LYS A 69 30.75 -5.47 -8.78
CA LYS A 69 31.43 -4.21 -8.99
C LYS A 69 30.43 -3.07 -9.11
N ASN A 70 30.87 -1.88 -8.75
CA ASN A 70 30.05 -0.67 -8.74
C ASN A 70 28.83 -0.72 -7.80
N ALA A 71 28.80 -1.64 -6.85
CA ALA A 71 27.77 -1.62 -5.80
C ALA A 71 27.83 -0.29 -5.02
N LYS A 72 26.67 0.31 -4.80
CA LYS A 72 26.52 1.55 -4.02
C LYS A 72 25.63 1.26 -2.82
N THR A 73 26.12 1.51 -1.64
CA THR A 73 25.37 1.39 -0.39
C THR A 73 24.83 2.74 0.02
N LYS A 74 23.59 2.79 0.44
CA LYS A 74 22.92 3.97 1.01
C LYS A 74 22.36 3.66 2.37
N THR A 75 22.53 4.59 3.29
CA THR A 75 21.92 4.56 4.62
C THR A 75 21.02 5.78 4.74
N VAL A 76 19.78 5.56 5.11
CA VAL A 76 18.76 6.59 5.26
C VAL A 76 18.19 6.58 6.66
N THR A 77 17.75 7.73 7.15
CA THR A 77 17.04 7.83 8.43
C THR A 77 15.62 7.29 8.29
N VAL A 78 15.14 6.64 9.33
CA VAL A 78 13.77 6.14 9.46
C VAL A 78 13.19 6.69 10.74
N SER A 79 12.04 7.36 10.65
CA SER A 79 11.31 7.91 11.80
C SER A 79 9.85 7.45 11.77
N CYS A 80 9.40 6.79 12.81
CA CYS A 80 8.10 6.14 12.88
C CYS A 80 7.29 6.64 14.06
N ASP A 81 6.05 7.05 13.83
CA ASP A 81 5.09 7.35 14.88
C ASP A 81 4.57 6.06 15.55
N TYR A 82 4.47 4.98 14.77
CA TYR A 82 4.19 3.64 15.24
C TYR A 82 5.38 2.73 14.92
N TYR A 83 6.00 2.14 15.94
CA TYR A 83 7.26 1.40 15.82
C TYR A 83 7.28 0.07 16.59
N GLN A 84 6.12 -0.38 17.06
CA GLN A 84 6.00 -1.68 17.77
C GLN A 84 5.68 -2.81 16.76
N GLY A 85 6.32 -3.95 16.94
CA GLY A 85 6.06 -5.13 16.12
C GLY A 85 7.15 -5.43 15.10
N THR A 86 6.76 -6.06 14.01
CA THR A 86 7.68 -6.46 12.93
C THR A 86 7.78 -5.38 11.86
N PRO A 87 8.99 -4.94 11.49
CA PRO A 87 9.17 -3.98 10.40
C PRO A 87 9.03 -4.64 9.02
N TYR A 88 8.30 -3.99 8.16
CA TYR A 88 8.11 -4.36 6.75
C TYR A 88 8.54 -3.22 5.84
N ILE A 89 9.01 -3.57 4.66
CA ILE A 89 9.39 -2.64 3.60
C ILE A 89 8.67 -2.98 2.32
N ARG A 90 8.09 -1.98 1.70
CA ARG A 90 7.51 -2.07 0.37
C ARG A 90 8.33 -1.21 -0.58
N MET A 91 8.74 -1.84 -1.67
CA MET A 91 9.36 -1.18 -2.82
C MET A 91 8.39 -1.25 -3.99
N ASP A 92 7.96 -0.11 -4.50
CA ASP A 92 7.14 -0.04 -5.71
C ASP A 92 8.02 0.42 -6.87
N GLY A 93 8.10 -0.41 -7.90
CA GLY A 93 8.90 -0.17 -9.10
C GLY A 93 8.64 -1.27 -10.14
N THR A 94 9.19 -1.11 -11.33
CA THR A 94 9.09 -2.12 -12.38
C THR A 94 10.21 -3.15 -12.21
N VAL A 95 9.83 -4.42 -12.11
CA VAL A 95 10.78 -5.54 -12.05
C VAL A 95 11.24 -5.86 -13.47
N LEU A 96 12.55 -6.03 -13.66
CA LEU A 96 13.12 -6.48 -14.93
C LEU A 96 12.63 -7.89 -15.26
N SER A 97 11.96 -8.04 -16.40
CA SER A 97 11.41 -9.34 -16.83
C SER A 97 12.51 -10.39 -16.99
N GLY A 98 12.27 -11.58 -16.41
CA GLY A 98 13.24 -12.68 -16.42
C GLY A 98 14.37 -12.57 -15.41
N ALA A 99 14.39 -11.51 -14.56
CA ALA A 99 15.29 -11.38 -13.42
C ALA A 99 14.58 -11.74 -12.10
N GLY A 100 15.26 -11.61 -10.97
CA GLY A 100 14.65 -11.78 -9.64
C GLY A 100 13.75 -10.62 -9.26
N ASP A 101 12.87 -10.85 -8.29
CA ASP A 101 11.91 -9.85 -7.76
C ASP A 101 12.57 -8.66 -7.02
N ASN A 102 13.87 -8.68 -6.86
CA ASN A 102 14.69 -7.61 -6.30
C ASN A 102 15.45 -6.80 -7.36
N VAL A 103 15.09 -6.92 -8.63
CA VAL A 103 15.80 -6.29 -9.74
C VAL A 103 14.90 -5.26 -10.43
N LEU A 104 15.26 -3.99 -10.30
CA LEU A 104 14.59 -2.91 -11.02
C LEU A 104 14.97 -2.93 -12.49
N GLU A 105 13.96 -2.79 -13.34
CA GLU A 105 14.15 -2.48 -14.76
C GLU A 105 14.80 -1.09 -14.93
N THR A 106 15.67 -0.96 -15.92
CA THR A 106 16.24 0.33 -16.29
C THR A 106 15.60 0.87 -17.56
N VAL A 107 15.58 2.19 -17.68
CA VAL A 107 15.28 2.90 -18.93
C VAL A 107 16.57 3.47 -19.51
N GLY A 108 16.65 3.61 -20.83
CA GLY A 108 17.84 4.13 -21.52
C GLY A 108 18.44 3.12 -22.50
N ALA A 109 19.76 2.96 -22.49
CA ALA A 109 20.46 2.21 -23.55
C ALA A 109 20.21 0.68 -23.53
N ASN A 110 19.85 0.08 -22.38
CA ASN A 110 19.78 -1.37 -22.19
C ASN A 110 18.53 -1.82 -21.39
N PRO A 111 17.31 -1.45 -21.78
CA PRO A 111 16.13 -1.59 -20.91
C PRO A 111 15.75 -3.04 -20.57
N SER A 112 16.09 -4.01 -21.39
CA SER A 112 15.76 -5.42 -21.18
C SER A 112 16.93 -6.29 -20.71
N THR A 113 18.13 -5.73 -20.64
CA THR A 113 19.36 -6.47 -20.34
C THR A 113 20.16 -5.93 -19.18
N LEU A 114 19.91 -4.68 -18.77
CA LEU A 114 20.49 -4.06 -17.59
C LEU A 114 19.42 -3.90 -16.52
N GLY A 115 19.69 -4.38 -15.31
CA GLY A 115 18.86 -4.15 -14.15
C GLY A 115 19.66 -3.68 -12.96
N ILE A 116 18.99 -3.06 -12.01
CA ILE A 116 19.58 -2.68 -10.73
C ILE A 116 19.10 -3.66 -9.67
N ALA A 117 19.99 -4.55 -9.24
CA ALA A 117 19.69 -5.49 -8.16
C ALA A 117 19.80 -4.78 -6.80
N LEU A 118 18.81 -5.00 -5.94
CA LEU A 118 18.67 -4.36 -4.64
C LEU A 118 18.82 -5.41 -3.53
N TYR A 119 19.53 -5.04 -2.46
CA TYR A 119 19.78 -5.90 -1.30
C TYR A 119 19.58 -5.14 0.00
N GLN A 120 19.09 -5.81 1.02
CA GLN A 120 19.02 -5.29 2.39
C GLN A 120 20.40 -5.34 3.04
N GLY A 121 20.83 -4.24 3.65
CA GLY A 121 22.15 -4.14 4.29
C GLY A 121 23.23 -3.53 3.40
N GLY A 122 24.47 -3.55 3.88
CA GLY A 122 25.61 -2.82 3.33
C GLY A 122 26.45 -3.57 2.29
N ASP A 123 25.97 -4.71 1.80
CA ASP A 123 26.70 -5.56 0.84
C ASP A 123 25.75 -6.24 -0.15
N VAL A 124 26.30 -6.75 -1.24
CA VAL A 124 25.58 -7.59 -2.21
C VAL A 124 25.45 -8.99 -1.63
N ASN A 125 24.26 -9.34 -1.16
CA ASN A 125 24.02 -10.62 -0.52
C ASN A 125 22.67 -11.22 -0.95
N ALA A 126 22.73 -12.30 -1.72
CA ALA A 126 21.56 -12.96 -2.28
C ALA A 126 20.61 -13.57 -1.22
N ALA A 127 21.06 -13.77 0.03
CA ALA A 127 20.22 -14.22 1.12
C ALA A 127 19.29 -13.10 1.65
N PHE A 128 19.59 -11.84 1.36
CA PHE A 128 18.83 -10.68 1.83
C PHE A 128 18.41 -9.75 0.67
N PRO A 129 17.61 -10.24 -0.28
CA PRO A 129 17.12 -9.40 -1.37
C PRO A 129 16.21 -8.30 -0.83
N LEU A 130 16.29 -7.10 -1.39
CA LEU A 130 15.31 -6.05 -1.20
C LEU A 130 14.29 -6.15 -2.33
N ARG A 131 13.20 -6.86 -2.05
CA ARG A 131 12.20 -7.27 -3.05
C ARG A 131 11.24 -6.14 -3.40
N ILE A 132 10.79 -6.14 -4.64
CA ILE A 132 9.85 -5.18 -5.22
C ILE A 132 8.45 -5.79 -5.20
N GLY A 133 7.44 -4.98 -4.89
CA GLY A 133 6.04 -5.38 -4.93
C GLY A 133 5.38 -5.49 -3.56
N ALA A 134 4.14 -5.99 -3.59
CA ALA A 134 3.25 -6.02 -2.44
C ALA A 134 3.66 -7.01 -1.33
N GLY A 135 4.45 -8.05 -1.68
CA GLY A 135 4.94 -9.02 -0.73
C GLY A 135 3.84 -9.85 -0.05
N GLU A 136 4.20 -10.46 1.06
CA GLU A 136 3.32 -11.34 1.85
C GLU A 136 2.24 -10.55 2.61
N GLN A 137 2.50 -9.28 2.90
CA GLN A 137 1.61 -8.41 3.68
C GLN A 137 0.87 -7.38 2.81
N GLY A 138 0.76 -7.61 1.50
CA GLY A 138 0.05 -6.74 0.59
C GLY A 138 0.61 -5.32 0.59
N LYS A 139 -0.15 -4.34 1.08
CA LYS A 139 0.27 -2.93 1.08
C LYS A 139 1.56 -2.64 1.88
N TYR A 140 1.99 -3.55 2.76
CA TYR A 140 3.17 -3.35 3.61
C TYR A 140 4.45 -3.98 3.05
N GLY A 141 4.36 -4.86 2.06
CA GLY A 141 5.51 -5.45 1.39
C GLY A 141 6.13 -6.65 2.10
N TYR A 142 7.44 -6.68 2.20
CA TYR A 142 8.24 -7.79 2.72
C TYR A 142 8.87 -7.45 4.08
N LYS A 143 9.05 -8.46 4.93
CA LYS A 143 9.72 -8.30 6.21
C LYS A 143 11.14 -7.77 6.03
N ILE A 144 11.52 -6.79 6.84
CA ILE A 144 12.90 -6.35 6.95
C ILE A 144 13.65 -7.34 7.84
N THR A 145 14.66 -7.99 7.29
CA THR A 145 15.48 -8.99 7.99
C THR A 145 16.91 -8.51 8.22
N ARG A 146 17.33 -7.44 7.51
CA ARG A 146 18.67 -6.89 7.59
C ARG A 146 18.67 -5.39 7.25
N GLY A 147 19.68 -4.68 7.74
CA GLY A 147 19.93 -3.27 7.39
C GLY A 147 19.17 -2.25 8.21
N LEU A 148 18.16 -2.65 9.00
CA LEU A 148 17.43 -1.74 9.88
C LEU A 148 18.05 -1.77 11.29
N THR A 149 18.43 -0.60 11.79
CA THR A 149 18.83 -0.35 13.19
C THR A 149 17.70 0.36 13.92
N GLY A 150 17.71 0.36 15.25
CA GLY A 150 16.69 1.01 16.04
C GLY A 150 15.30 0.36 15.90
N GLN A 151 15.22 -0.96 15.77
CA GLN A 151 13.94 -1.68 15.79
C GLN A 151 13.23 -1.44 17.12
N ASN A 152 11.91 -1.29 17.07
CA ASN A 152 11.04 -0.96 18.21
C ASN A 152 11.39 0.38 18.88
N THR A 153 11.97 1.30 18.14
CA THR A 153 12.19 2.70 18.56
C THR A 153 11.64 3.66 17.51
N ALA A 154 11.35 4.89 17.94
CA ALA A 154 10.81 5.92 17.06
C ALA A 154 11.75 6.35 15.93
N SER A 155 13.05 6.07 16.07
CA SER A 155 14.08 6.49 15.10
C SER A 155 15.11 5.39 14.88
N GLY A 156 15.52 5.23 13.63
CA GLY A 156 16.52 4.26 13.23
C GLY A 156 17.17 4.63 11.91
N LEU A 157 17.97 3.71 11.40
CA LEU A 157 18.61 3.83 10.09
C LEU A 157 18.29 2.58 9.29
N PHE A 158 17.98 2.75 8.02
CA PHE A 158 17.87 1.64 7.07
C PHE A 158 18.99 1.74 6.03
N THR A 159 19.72 0.66 5.87
CA THR A 159 20.81 0.53 4.90
C THR A 159 20.42 -0.45 3.82
N PHE A 160 20.64 -0.09 2.57
CA PHE A 160 20.46 -0.95 1.42
C PHE A 160 21.59 -0.77 0.41
N THR A 161 21.80 -1.78 -0.43
CA THR A 161 22.81 -1.78 -1.50
C THR A 161 22.13 -1.98 -2.84
N ALA A 162 22.50 -1.15 -3.81
CA ALA A 162 22.09 -1.23 -5.20
C ALA A 162 23.31 -1.55 -6.08
N VAL A 163 23.15 -2.46 -7.04
CA VAL A 163 24.24 -2.83 -7.95
C VAL A 163 23.72 -3.05 -9.36
N PRO A 164 24.39 -2.47 -10.39
CA PRO A 164 24.06 -2.74 -11.77
C PRO A 164 24.50 -4.15 -12.16
N ARG A 165 23.62 -4.86 -12.85
CA ARG A 165 23.89 -6.24 -13.30
C ARG A 165 23.27 -6.49 -14.67
N LYS A 166 24.06 -7.16 -15.52
CA LYS A 166 23.59 -7.64 -16.81
C LYS A 166 22.73 -8.90 -16.63
N TYR A 167 21.63 -8.98 -17.37
CA TYR A 167 20.72 -10.10 -17.42
C TYR A 167 20.54 -10.57 -18.86
N GLY A 168 20.25 -11.88 -19.02
CA GLY A 168 20.04 -12.46 -20.34
C GLY A 168 21.31 -12.56 -21.20
N ALA A 169 21.13 -13.03 -22.45
CA ALA A 169 22.22 -13.31 -23.37
C ALA A 169 22.62 -12.08 -24.22
N GLY A 170 21.81 -11.01 -24.25
CA GLY A 170 22.09 -9.81 -25.04
C GLY A 170 23.40 -9.11 -24.65
N THR A 171 23.98 -8.36 -25.56
CA THR A 171 25.14 -7.50 -25.27
C THR A 171 24.69 -6.15 -24.71
N LEU A 172 25.50 -5.57 -23.84
CA LEU A 172 25.26 -4.20 -23.38
C LEU A 172 25.83 -3.20 -24.40
N ASN A 173 25.10 -2.12 -24.61
CA ASN A 173 25.55 -0.97 -25.40
C ASN A 173 25.94 0.17 -24.45
N ALA A 174 26.95 0.93 -24.84
CA ALA A 174 27.32 2.15 -24.11
C ALA A 174 26.16 3.18 -24.15
N GLY A 175 25.90 3.83 -23.03
CA GLY A 175 24.86 4.84 -22.92
C GLY A 175 24.41 5.04 -21.47
N THR A 176 23.59 6.04 -21.28
CA THR A 176 23.01 6.35 -19.96
C THR A 176 21.85 5.44 -19.62
N PHE A 177 21.64 5.22 -18.34
CA PHE A 177 20.49 4.51 -17.80
C PHE A 177 19.96 5.20 -16.54
N SER A 178 18.71 4.92 -16.21
CA SER A 178 18.10 5.27 -14.91
C SER A 178 17.11 4.20 -14.49
N ALA A 179 16.83 4.13 -13.21
CA ALA A 179 15.76 3.32 -12.64
C ALA A 179 15.13 4.10 -11.50
N THR A 180 13.84 3.93 -11.28
CA THR A 180 13.09 4.59 -10.20
C THR A 180 12.28 3.59 -9.41
N ALA A 181 12.19 3.80 -8.10
CA ALA A 181 11.33 3.06 -7.21
C ALA A 181 10.88 3.95 -6.05
N THR A 182 9.72 3.63 -5.47
CA THR A 182 9.26 4.25 -4.23
C THR A 182 9.44 3.26 -3.08
N MET A 183 9.89 3.75 -1.93
CA MET A 183 10.13 2.97 -0.71
C MET A 183 9.17 3.41 0.39
N SER A 184 8.57 2.46 1.10
CA SER A 184 7.85 2.73 2.34
C SER A 184 8.20 1.69 3.40
N ILE A 185 8.28 2.10 4.66
CA ILE A 185 8.54 1.24 5.82
C ILE A 185 7.37 1.39 6.80
N SER A 186 6.89 0.28 7.34
CA SER A 186 5.82 0.24 8.34
C SER A 186 6.06 -0.89 9.33
N TYR A 187 5.50 -0.77 10.53
CA TYR A 187 5.51 -1.83 11.56
C TYR A 187 4.13 -2.48 11.67
N LEU A 188 4.10 -3.81 11.84
CA LEU A 188 2.88 -4.61 12.05
C LEU A 188 3.03 -5.54 13.25
#